data_59eb7c3e2ac5e9d3b53f94dc389a12c2
#
_entry.id   59eb7c3e2ac5e9d3b53f94dc389a12c2
#
_cell.length_a   1.000
_cell.length_b   1.000
_cell.length_c   1.000
_cell.angle_alpha   90.00
_cell.angle_beta   90.00
_cell.angle_gamma   90.00
#
_symmetry.space_group_name_H-M   'P 1'
#
loop_
_entity.id
_entity.type
_entity.pdbx_description
1 polymer ?
#
loop_
_entity_poly.entity_id
_entity_poly.type
_entity_poly.pdbx_seq_one_letter_code
_entity_poly.pdbx_strand_id
1 'polypeptide(L)'
;MGSKANALAALTILRGGLEVLNPGGLEPLLAIALSFPHAQVQTLAIELASDALRAGLLAPAAVGRLLSDAELDPLVVATLDLLDPGHAATDQADPGLVPEEDTGEQAPAAFLPPPREVTDLVPMSADDVVGRIGVLAQGAQMGLEYELLLAFLASPEFDPAVLESLRPLVRRLTTRRFGYERMLGTLLQIALDGGGEGAENPLAAGTAWLETENMPTLLRERIIEVAGLVERGRHYHLLATPTDDRGAVNPLILVRRALDNGAASPLPADLTQALLRVDVEHPDCAAALALVEEREAELPAAARIRLALEGVVRRRVEGYLSSLAVTWEGRPAYESGKPKVARDGSPVYAFYFPRVVGADTGATGPELGALADIASASGDFTAHRYLYPASVRHFAVCLIASQWYVLDSTQLTADCYRALCEHGGRWDSLSAQLLGQAMGEREVESRALGVEALAALVARGDLAFDQVVSGFEAVAHTVKLNRWAQAFGDLGDVDPRLALDLALTLLPALERGRTGIGQLLGVVTAQYARAQAEGWAAPLGEECIGWLGLFRGSSQAAKYARTLKEMGQ
;
A
#
# COMPACT_ATOMS: atom_id res chain seq x y z
N MET A 1 -8.95 12.36 -12.16
CA MET A 1 -8.50 10.96 -12.13
C MET A 1 -6.99 10.97 -12.12
N GLY A 2 -6.36 10.73 -10.97
CA GLY A 2 -4.91 10.95 -10.83
C GLY A 2 -4.04 9.74 -11.21
N SER A 3 -4.60 8.53 -11.26
CA SER A 3 -3.88 7.33 -11.66
C SER A 3 -4.78 6.38 -12.46
N LYS A 4 -4.18 5.48 -13.24
CA LYS A 4 -4.86 4.43 -14.01
C LYS A 4 -5.79 3.60 -13.10
N ALA A 5 -5.30 3.19 -11.93
CA ALA A 5 -6.06 2.38 -10.98
C ALA A 5 -7.32 3.11 -10.50
N ASN A 6 -7.19 4.38 -10.14
CA ASN A 6 -8.32 5.22 -9.73
C ASN A 6 -9.31 5.44 -10.86
N ALA A 7 -8.82 5.61 -12.09
CA ALA A 7 -9.65 5.76 -13.27
C ALA A 7 -10.48 4.48 -13.56
N LEU A 8 -9.83 3.32 -13.54
CA LEU A 8 -10.48 2.02 -13.74
C LEU A 8 -11.51 1.72 -12.63
N ALA A 9 -11.15 1.95 -11.37
CA ALA A 9 -12.05 1.77 -10.23
C ALA A 9 -13.30 2.68 -10.35
N ALA A 10 -13.09 3.97 -10.65
CA ALA A 10 -14.18 4.92 -10.84
C ALA A 10 -15.13 4.50 -11.98
N LEU A 11 -14.59 4.11 -13.14
CA LEU A 11 -15.39 3.64 -14.27
C LEU A 11 -16.16 2.35 -13.95
N THR A 12 -15.56 1.43 -13.19
CA THR A 12 -16.20 0.18 -12.76
C THR A 12 -17.37 0.47 -11.81
N ILE A 13 -17.21 1.40 -10.87
CA ILE A 13 -18.27 1.84 -9.95
C ILE A 13 -19.40 2.51 -10.74
N LEU A 14 -19.07 3.42 -11.67
CA LEU A 14 -20.05 4.09 -12.52
C LEU A 14 -20.84 3.09 -13.37
N ARG A 15 -20.18 2.07 -13.93
CA ARG A 15 -20.80 1.00 -14.70
C ARG A 15 -21.77 0.16 -13.85
N GLY A 16 -21.38 -0.18 -12.61
CA GLY A 16 -22.24 -0.92 -11.67
C GLY A 16 -23.44 -0.12 -11.16
N GLY A 17 -23.38 1.22 -11.22
CA GLY A 17 -24.41 2.13 -10.73
C GLY A 17 -25.17 2.88 -11.84
N LEU A 18 -25.10 2.44 -13.10
CA LEU A 18 -25.70 3.14 -14.25
C LEU A 18 -27.17 3.50 -14.06
N GLU A 19 -27.96 2.62 -13.43
CA GLU A 19 -29.40 2.82 -13.21
C GLU A 19 -29.72 4.00 -12.26
N VAL A 20 -28.76 4.46 -11.46
CA VAL A 20 -28.92 5.55 -10.47
C VAL A 20 -28.24 6.84 -10.92
N LEU A 21 -27.53 6.84 -12.04
CA LEU A 21 -26.75 7.99 -12.49
C LEU A 21 -27.61 9.05 -13.19
N ASN A 22 -27.32 10.32 -12.90
CA ASN A 22 -27.92 11.43 -13.61
C ASN A 22 -27.23 11.61 -14.99
N PRO A 23 -27.97 11.61 -16.11
CA PRO A 23 -27.39 11.80 -17.44
C PRO A 23 -26.45 13.01 -17.59
N GLY A 24 -26.78 14.13 -16.95
CA GLY A 24 -26.00 15.37 -17.04
C GLY A 24 -24.61 15.30 -16.36
N GLY A 25 -24.37 14.31 -15.48
CA GLY A 25 -23.08 14.11 -14.83
C GLY A 25 -22.17 13.11 -15.55
N LEU A 26 -22.72 12.26 -16.41
CA LEU A 26 -21.99 11.15 -17.03
C LEU A 26 -21.12 11.61 -18.21
N GLU A 27 -21.60 12.52 -19.06
CA GLU A 27 -20.87 13.03 -20.24
C GLU A 27 -19.52 13.67 -19.86
N PRO A 28 -19.42 14.58 -18.87
CA PRO A 28 -18.14 15.13 -18.44
C PRO A 28 -17.16 14.10 -17.88
N LEU A 29 -17.65 13.10 -17.15
CA LEU A 29 -16.82 12.04 -16.60
C LEU A 29 -16.24 11.14 -17.69
N LEU A 30 -17.04 10.82 -18.72
CA LEU A 30 -16.59 10.06 -19.88
C LEU A 30 -15.57 10.85 -20.71
N ALA A 31 -15.76 12.16 -20.89
CA ALA A 31 -14.77 13.02 -21.56
C ALA A 31 -13.40 12.98 -20.86
N ILE A 32 -13.38 13.07 -19.53
CA ILE A 32 -12.16 12.96 -18.72
C ILE A 32 -11.53 11.57 -18.87
N ALA A 33 -12.35 10.51 -18.89
CA ALA A 33 -11.84 9.15 -18.99
C ALA A 33 -11.29 8.82 -20.38
N LEU A 34 -11.91 9.33 -21.43
CA LEU A 34 -11.46 9.16 -22.82
C LEU A 34 -10.20 9.97 -23.12
N SER A 35 -9.97 11.11 -22.47
CA SER A 35 -8.72 11.85 -22.55
C SER A 35 -7.60 11.30 -21.67
N PHE A 36 -7.83 10.19 -20.93
CA PHE A 36 -6.80 9.57 -20.13
C PHE A 36 -5.84 8.78 -21.03
N PRO A 37 -4.51 9.02 -20.98
CA PRO A 37 -3.55 8.44 -21.90
C PRO A 37 -3.26 6.95 -21.59
N HIS A 38 -4.30 6.10 -21.65
CA HIS A 38 -4.17 4.67 -21.39
C HIS A 38 -5.29 3.86 -22.03
N ALA A 39 -4.94 2.95 -22.96
CA ALA A 39 -5.85 2.15 -23.76
C ALA A 39 -6.94 1.44 -22.94
N GLN A 40 -6.61 0.81 -21.80
CA GLN A 40 -7.59 0.09 -20.96
C GLN A 40 -8.63 1.03 -20.34
N VAL A 41 -8.24 2.24 -19.94
CA VAL A 41 -9.16 3.24 -19.38
C VAL A 41 -10.11 3.73 -20.46
N GLN A 42 -9.57 4.01 -21.64
CA GLN A 42 -10.35 4.44 -22.79
C GLN A 42 -11.32 3.34 -23.25
N THR A 43 -10.85 2.08 -23.32
CA THR A 43 -11.73 0.94 -23.67
C THR A 43 -12.90 0.80 -22.69
N LEU A 44 -12.62 0.85 -21.38
CA LEU A 44 -13.67 0.75 -20.36
C LEU A 44 -14.62 1.97 -20.40
N ALA A 45 -14.11 3.16 -20.71
CA ALA A 45 -14.93 4.35 -20.91
C ALA A 45 -15.85 4.23 -22.14
N ILE A 46 -15.38 3.63 -23.23
CA ILE A 46 -16.18 3.35 -24.44
C ILE A 46 -17.26 2.31 -24.14
N GLU A 47 -16.92 1.25 -23.42
CA GLU A 47 -17.90 0.25 -22.97
C GLU A 47 -18.98 0.89 -22.10
N LEU A 48 -18.59 1.74 -21.14
CA LEU A 48 -19.52 2.48 -20.28
C LEU A 48 -20.42 3.44 -21.10
N ALA A 49 -19.86 4.15 -22.08
CA ALA A 49 -20.61 5.01 -22.99
C ALA A 49 -21.63 4.21 -23.81
N SER A 50 -21.26 3.01 -24.27
CA SER A 50 -22.12 2.09 -25.01
C SER A 50 -23.24 1.53 -24.13
N ASP A 51 -22.94 1.18 -22.88
CA ASP A 51 -23.93 0.73 -21.89
C ASP A 51 -24.92 1.87 -21.56
N ALA A 52 -24.41 3.10 -21.36
CA ALA A 52 -25.22 4.29 -21.11
C ALA A 52 -26.12 4.68 -22.30
N LEU A 53 -25.61 4.50 -23.52
CA LEU A 53 -26.43 4.69 -24.75
C LEU A 53 -27.56 3.66 -24.80
N ARG A 54 -27.29 2.40 -24.53
CA ARG A 54 -28.31 1.32 -24.48
C ARG A 54 -29.35 1.55 -23.37
N ALA A 55 -28.91 2.11 -22.25
CA ALA A 55 -29.79 2.48 -21.13
C ALA A 55 -30.61 3.80 -21.39
N GLY A 56 -30.37 4.49 -22.51
CA GLY A 56 -31.00 5.77 -22.81
C GLY A 56 -30.52 6.96 -21.98
N LEU A 57 -29.41 6.82 -21.28
CA LEU A 57 -28.79 7.87 -20.44
C LEU A 57 -27.96 8.85 -21.26
N LEU A 58 -27.49 8.44 -22.45
CA LEU A 58 -26.75 9.29 -23.38
C LEU A 58 -27.44 9.26 -24.76
N ALA A 59 -27.43 10.40 -25.44
CA ALA A 59 -27.88 10.47 -26.82
C ALA A 59 -26.75 10.01 -27.78
N PRO A 60 -27.08 9.38 -28.94
CA PRO A 60 -26.06 8.98 -29.92
C PRO A 60 -25.12 10.12 -30.33
N ALA A 61 -25.67 11.34 -30.52
CA ALA A 61 -24.90 12.53 -30.84
C ALA A 61 -23.87 12.94 -29.74
N ALA A 62 -24.16 12.65 -28.46
CA ALA A 62 -23.25 12.93 -27.35
C ALA A 62 -22.09 11.92 -27.37
N VAL A 63 -22.34 10.65 -27.61
CA VAL A 63 -21.30 9.62 -27.74
C VAL A 63 -20.41 9.92 -28.96
N GLY A 64 -20.99 10.30 -30.09
CA GLY A 64 -20.22 10.70 -31.27
C GLY A 64 -19.28 11.87 -31.01
N ARG A 65 -19.74 12.91 -30.28
CA ARG A 65 -18.86 14.03 -29.89
C ARG A 65 -17.72 13.58 -28.95
N LEU A 66 -18.06 12.79 -27.94
CA LEU A 66 -17.06 12.29 -26.97
C LEU A 66 -15.93 11.51 -27.66
N LEU A 67 -16.26 10.69 -28.66
CA LEU A 67 -15.27 9.91 -29.41
C LEU A 67 -14.48 10.76 -30.40
N SER A 68 -15.11 11.77 -31.05
CA SER A 68 -14.42 12.66 -31.99
C SER A 68 -13.50 13.67 -31.29
N ASP A 69 -13.81 14.06 -30.05
CA ASP A 69 -13.04 15.03 -29.29
C ASP A 69 -11.91 14.39 -28.46
N ALA A 70 -11.86 13.04 -28.39
CA ALA A 70 -10.88 12.31 -27.61
C ALA A 70 -9.66 11.91 -28.44
N GLU A 71 -8.46 12.13 -27.89
CA GLU A 71 -7.22 11.54 -28.42
C GLU A 71 -7.16 10.05 -27.98
N LEU A 72 -7.70 9.18 -28.83
CA LEU A 72 -7.76 7.75 -28.53
C LEU A 72 -6.42 7.06 -28.84
N ASP A 73 -6.04 6.12 -27.98
CA ASP A 73 -4.90 5.24 -28.21
C ASP A 73 -5.09 4.47 -29.53
N PRO A 74 -4.04 4.34 -30.38
CA PRO A 74 -4.13 3.62 -31.66
C PRO A 74 -4.68 2.19 -31.55
N LEU A 75 -4.44 1.51 -30.41
CA LEU A 75 -4.98 0.18 -30.13
C LEU A 75 -6.50 0.21 -29.95
N VAL A 76 -7.02 1.28 -29.33
CA VAL A 76 -8.46 1.49 -29.11
C VAL A 76 -9.15 1.83 -30.42
N VAL A 77 -8.53 2.67 -31.25
CA VAL A 77 -9.01 3.00 -32.61
C VAL A 77 -9.10 1.74 -33.46
N ALA A 78 -8.04 0.93 -33.49
CA ALA A 78 -8.03 -0.34 -34.25
C ALA A 78 -9.13 -1.31 -33.77
N THR A 79 -9.49 -1.28 -32.48
CA THR A 79 -10.56 -2.11 -31.93
C THR A 79 -11.95 -1.58 -32.33
N LEU A 80 -12.12 -0.27 -32.37
CA LEU A 80 -13.35 0.37 -32.84
C LEU A 80 -13.60 0.12 -34.31
N ASP A 81 -12.56 0.21 -35.14
CA ASP A 81 -12.64 -0.08 -36.60
C ASP A 81 -13.04 -1.53 -36.89
N LEU A 82 -12.68 -2.46 -36.03
CA LEU A 82 -13.09 -3.87 -36.12
C LEU A 82 -14.57 -4.08 -35.73
N LEU A 83 -15.12 -3.20 -34.89
CA LEU A 83 -16.51 -3.31 -34.40
C LEU A 83 -17.53 -2.58 -35.29
N ASP A 84 -17.10 -1.60 -36.10
CA ASP A 84 -17.97 -0.87 -37.04
C ASP A 84 -17.24 -0.59 -38.37
N PRO A 85 -17.30 -1.52 -39.33
CA PRO A 85 -16.62 -1.39 -40.63
C PRO A 85 -17.20 -0.28 -41.52
N GLY A 86 -18.15 0.51 -41.03
CA GLY A 86 -18.82 1.60 -41.77
C GLY A 86 -18.19 2.98 -41.62
N HIS A 87 -17.19 3.17 -40.76
CA HIS A 87 -16.52 4.47 -40.50
C HIS A 87 -15.18 4.69 -41.20
N ALA A 88 -14.73 3.75 -42.00
CA ALA A 88 -13.54 3.91 -42.86
C ALA A 88 -13.93 4.65 -44.13
N ALA A 89 -13.60 5.91 -44.23
CA ALA A 89 -13.22 6.72 -45.36
C ALA A 89 -13.79 8.13 -45.35
N THR A 90 -13.08 9.04 -44.79
CA THR A 90 -12.96 10.37 -45.37
C THR A 90 -11.45 10.69 -45.49
N ASP A 91 -10.97 10.32 -46.68
CA ASP A 91 -9.71 10.79 -47.24
C ASP A 91 -9.65 12.31 -47.23
N GLN A 92 -8.68 12.91 -46.55
CA GLN A 92 -8.23 14.26 -46.89
C GLN A 92 -6.70 14.30 -46.93
N ALA A 93 -6.27 14.71 -48.09
CA ALA A 93 -4.92 14.76 -48.59
C ALA A 93 -3.97 15.60 -47.74
N ASP A 94 -2.78 15.09 -47.66
CA ASP A 94 -1.48 15.64 -47.29
C ASP A 94 -1.20 17.04 -47.88
N PRO A 95 -0.65 17.97 -47.16
CA PRO A 95 0.34 18.88 -47.66
C PRO A 95 1.60 18.97 -46.78
N GLY A 96 2.67 18.34 -47.26
CA GLY A 96 4.01 18.91 -47.18
C GLY A 96 4.75 18.73 -45.85
N LEU A 97 5.44 17.61 -45.72
CA LEU A 97 6.51 17.39 -44.76
C LEU A 97 7.67 18.37 -45.01
N VAL A 98 7.84 19.29 -44.08
CA VAL A 98 9.12 19.99 -43.87
C VAL A 98 9.86 19.19 -42.78
N PRO A 99 11.15 18.82 -42.98
CA PRO A 99 11.90 18.13 -41.94
C PRO A 99 12.17 19.11 -40.80
N GLU A 100 11.55 18.89 -39.64
CA GLU A 100 11.94 19.55 -38.41
C GLU A 100 13.22 18.91 -37.85
N GLU A 101 14.16 19.79 -37.50
CA GLU A 101 15.42 19.47 -36.86
C GLU A 101 15.19 18.75 -35.53
N ASP A 102 15.97 17.68 -35.36
CA ASP A 102 16.08 16.85 -34.14
C ASP A 102 16.45 17.72 -32.91
N THR A 103 15.46 18.31 -32.32
CA THR A 103 15.57 18.81 -30.96
C THR A 103 15.28 17.61 -30.05
N GLY A 104 16.32 17.06 -29.43
CA GLY A 104 16.27 15.93 -28.52
C GLY A 104 15.20 16.11 -27.43
N GLU A 105 13.97 15.78 -27.79
CA GLU A 105 12.85 15.73 -26.88
C GLU A 105 13.04 14.53 -25.96
N GLN A 106 13.39 14.82 -24.71
CA GLN A 106 13.31 13.86 -23.63
C GLN A 106 11.90 13.28 -23.67
N ALA A 107 11.80 11.93 -23.67
CA ALA A 107 10.54 11.22 -23.53
C ALA A 107 9.70 11.91 -22.42
N PRO A 108 8.40 12.12 -22.64
CA PRO A 108 7.56 12.79 -21.67
C PRO A 108 7.75 12.10 -20.33
N ALA A 109 8.21 12.85 -19.33
CA ALA A 109 8.39 12.33 -17.98
C ALA A 109 7.07 11.69 -17.57
N ALA A 110 7.10 10.40 -17.28
CA ALA A 110 5.93 9.69 -16.76
C ALA A 110 5.31 10.57 -15.68
N PHE A 111 3.98 10.78 -15.74
CA PHE A 111 3.28 11.60 -14.76
C PHE A 111 3.38 10.91 -13.41
N LEU A 112 4.43 11.21 -12.69
CA LEU A 112 4.65 10.74 -11.35
C LEU A 112 3.87 11.68 -10.43
N PRO A 113 2.95 11.18 -9.62
CA PRO A 113 2.38 12.01 -8.59
C PRO A 113 3.54 12.56 -7.75
N PRO A 114 3.56 13.87 -7.46
CA PRO A 114 4.57 14.45 -6.60
C PRO A 114 4.60 13.67 -5.27
N PRO A 115 5.73 13.62 -4.56
CA PRO A 115 5.78 13.09 -3.21
C PRO A 115 4.63 13.72 -2.42
N ARG A 116 3.89 12.92 -1.68
CA ARG A 116 2.78 13.43 -0.88
C ARG A 116 3.32 14.50 0.07
N GLU A 117 2.79 15.71 -0.03
CA GLU A 117 3.10 16.76 0.93
C GLU A 117 2.65 16.29 2.32
N VAL A 118 3.55 16.45 3.28
CA VAL A 118 3.27 16.12 4.69
C VAL A 118 2.38 17.22 5.25
N THR A 119 1.25 16.82 5.80
CA THR A 119 0.25 17.75 6.35
C THR A 119 0.20 17.61 7.87
N ASP A 120 0.23 18.73 8.57
CA ASP A 120 0.01 18.76 10.02
C ASP A 120 -1.39 18.27 10.35
N LEU A 121 -1.50 17.43 11.38
CA LEU A 121 -2.77 16.95 11.86
C LEU A 121 -3.47 17.99 12.72
N VAL A 122 -4.77 18.17 12.47
CA VAL A 122 -5.64 18.94 13.33
C VAL A 122 -6.07 18.08 14.52
N PRO A 123 -5.78 18.49 15.77
CA PRO A 123 -6.26 17.78 16.95
C PRO A 123 -7.79 17.61 16.94
N MET A 124 -8.28 16.57 17.60
CA MET A 124 -9.72 16.40 17.78
C MET A 124 -10.21 17.40 18.84
N SER A 125 -11.34 18.04 18.56
CA SER A 125 -11.96 19.02 19.45
C SER A 125 -13.31 18.51 20.00
N ALA A 126 -13.83 19.16 21.03
CA ALA A 126 -15.15 18.85 21.58
C ALA A 126 -16.29 19.03 20.54
N ASP A 127 -16.10 19.97 19.60
CA ASP A 127 -17.12 20.31 18.60
C ASP A 127 -17.20 19.25 17.46
N ASP A 128 -16.09 18.59 17.13
CA ASP A 128 -16.02 17.65 16.00
C ASP A 128 -15.95 16.16 16.42
N VAL A 129 -15.65 15.86 17.68
CA VAL A 129 -15.43 14.50 18.18
C VAL A 129 -16.61 13.55 17.90
N VAL A 130 -17.83 14.01 18.05
CA VAL A 130 -19.03 13.18 17.83
C VAL A 130 -19.13 12.72 16.39
N GLY A 131 -18.89 13.62 15.44
CA GLY A 131 -18.86 13.32 14.00
C GLY A 131 -17.74 12.34 13.66
N ARG A 132 -16.53 12.58 14.15
CA ARG A 132 -15.35 11.76 13.92
C ARG A 132 -15.50 10.34 14.51
N ILE A 133 -16.04 10.20 15.72
CA ILE A 133 -16.41 8.89 16.30
C ILE A 133 -17.45 8.17 15.43
N GLY A 134 -18.40 8.90 14.86
CA GLY A 134 -19.39 8.34 13.95
C GLY A 134 -18.75 7.69 12.72
N VAL A 135 -17.70 8.29 12.17
CA VAL A 135 -16.90 7.73 11.05
C VAL A 135 -16.11 6.50 11.51
N LEU A 136 -15.42 6.57 12.65
CA LEU A 136 -14.70 5.43 13.24
C LEU A 136 -15.61 4.22 13.48
N ALA A 137 -16.84 4.46 13.92
CA ALA A 137 -17.82 3.39 14.21
C ALA A 137 -18.42 2.73 12.95
N GLN A 138 -18.17 3.25 11.74
CA GLN A 138 -18.61 2.68 10.46
C GLN A 138 -17.61 1.68 9.86
N GLY A 139 -16.62 1.25 10.62
CA GLY A 139 -15.62 0.28 10.19
C GLY A 139 -14.32 0.94 9.73
N ALA A 140 -14.08 2.18 10.16
CA ALA A 140 -12.78 2.78 9.99
C ALA A 140 -11.74 1.96 10.76
N GLN A 141 -10.72 1.57 10.06
CA GLN A 141 -9.56 0.87 10.59
C GLN A 141 -8.84 1.75 11.63
N MET A 142 -8.06 1.16 12.54
CA MET A 142 -7.26 1.88 13.52
C MET A 142 -6.16 2.72 12.83
N GLY A 143 -6.55 3.89 12.38
CA GLY A 143 -5.67 4.85 11.75
C GLY A 143 -5.40 6.07 12.65
N LEU A 144 -4.99 7.15 12.04
CA LEU A 144 -4.69 8.43 12.72
C LEU A 144 -5.88 8.97 13.52
N GLU A 145 -7.11 8.78 13.02
CA GLU A 145 -8.32 9.22 13.71
C GLU A 145 -8.48 8.58 15.10
N TYR A 146 -8.10 7.30 15.21
CA TYR A 146 -8.13 6.61 16.50
C TYR A 146 -7.06 7.16 17.45
N GLU A 147 -5.87 7.47 16.96
CA GLU A 147 -4.81 8.09 17.73
C GLU A 147 -5.21 9.48 18.25
N LEU A 148 -5.89 10.26 17.42
CA LEU A 148 -6.40 11.58 17.81
C LEU A 148 -7.54 11.46 18.85
N LEU A 149 -8.39 10.42 18.75
CA LEU A 149 -9.41 10.13 19.74
C LEU A 149 -8.77 9.77 21.09
N LEU A 150 -7.75 8.90 21.12
CA LEU A 150 -7.03 8.58 22.35
C LEU A 150 -6.47 9.83 23.02
N ALA A 151 -5.86 10.72 22.21
CA ALA A 151 -5.29 11.97 22.69
C ALA A 151 -6.36 12.90 23.26
N PHE A 152 -7.51 13.02 22.58
CA PHE A 152 -8.64 13.83 23.07
C PHE A 152 -9.18 13.32 24.39
N LEU A 153 -9.43 12.01 24.50
CA LEU A 153 -9.96 11.40 25.74
C LEU A 153 -9.01 11.55 26.95
N ALA A 154 -7.69 11.58 26.69
CA ALA A 154 -6.69 11.79 27.74
C ALA A 154 -6.44 13.28 28.05
N SER A 155 -6.92 14.20 27.23
CA SER A 155 -6.60 15.63 27.33
C SER A 155 -7.32 16.33 28.49
N PRO A 156 -6.78 17.47 28.98
CA PRO A 156 -7.48 18.33 29.94
C PRO A 156 -8.78 18.94 29.41
N GLU A 157 -8.97 18.97 28.10
CA GLU A 157 -10.15 19.54 27.44
C GLU A 157 -11.31 18.54 27.34
N PHE A 158 -11.07 17.28 27.69
CA PHE A 158 -12.08 16.25 27.61
C PHE A 158 -13.12 16.40 28.71
N ASP A 159 -14.40 16.55 28.33
CA ASP A 159 -15.58 16.48 29.19
C ASP A 159 -16.47 15.32 28.72
N PRO A 160 -16.77 14.32 29.56
CA PRO A 160 -17.67 13.22 29.22
C PRO A 160 -19.02 13.67 28.66
N ALA A 161 -19.51 14.86 29.02
CA ALA A 161 -20.79 15.40 28.56
C ALA A 161 -20.86 15.51 27.02
N VAL A 162 -19.73 15.73 26.33
CA VAL A 162 -19.70 15.82 24.86
C VAL A 162 -20.06 14.48 24.19
N LEU A 163 -19.89 13.36 24.89
CA LEU A 163 -20.18 12.01 24.37
C LEU A 163 -21.61 11.54 24.68
N GLU A 164 -22.41 12.29 25.44
CA GLU A 164 -23.74 11.84 25.89
C GLU A 164 -24.67 11.44 24.73
N SER A 165 -24.62 12.17 23.63
CA SER A 165 -25.41 11.87 22.43
C SER A 165 -25.04 10.54 21.78
N LEU A 166 -23.85 10.01 22.07
CA LEU A 166 -23.33 8.75 21.51
C LEU A 166 -23.72 7.50 22.32
N ARG A 167 -24.39 7.62 23.49
CA ARG A 167 -24.77 6.46 24.32
C ARG A 167 -25.47 5.32 23.54
N PRO A 168 -26.40 5.59 22.60
CA PRO A 168 -27.01 4.52 21.80
C PRO A 168 -26.00 3.81 20.87
N LEU A 169 -25.06 4.57 20.29
CA LEU A 169 -23.98 4.04 19.46
C LEU A 169 -23.04 3.18 20.31
N VAL A 170 -22.60 3.66 21.44
CA VAL A 170 -21.70 2.97 22.36
C VAL A 170 -22.29 1.63 22.80
N ARG A 171 -23.56 1.59 23.21
CA ARG A 171 -24.26 0.33 23.52
C ARG A 171 -24.24 -0.66 22.36
N ARG A 172 -24.43 -0.19 21.14
CA ARG A 172 -24.38 -1.05 19.94
C ARG A 172 -22.96 -1.59 19.69
N LEU A 173 -21.93 -0.76 19.85
CA LEU A 173 -20.53 -1.16 19.64
C LEU A 173 -20.08 -2.17 20.70
N THR A 174 -20.43 -1.99 21.96
CA THR A 174 -20.07 -2.91 23.06
C THR A 174 -20.71 -4.29 22.94
N THR A 175 -21.82 -4.42 22.18
CA THR A 175 -22.46 -5.73 21.92
C THR A 175 -21.80 -6.50 20.77
N ARG A 176 -20.88 -5.91 20.03
CA ARG A 176 -20.11 -6.61 18.99
C ARG A 176 -19.28 -7.72 19.61
N ARG A 177 -19.15 -8.85 18.90
CA ARG A 177 -18.49 -10.03 19.45
C ARG A 177 -16.98 -9.89 19.47
N PHE A 178 -16.41 -9.25 18.46
CA PHE A 178 -14.96 -9.06 18.25
C PHE A 178 -14.68 -7.77 17.47
N GLY A 179 -13.43 -7.33 17.48
CA GLY A 179 -12.90 -6.29 16.60
C GLY A 179 -12.80 -4.90 17.23
N TYR A 180 -12.26 -3.99 16.45
CA TYR A 180 -11.99 -2.59 16.83
C TYR A 180 -13.24 -1.82 17.27
N GLU A 181 -14.40 -2.15 16.70
CA GLU A 181 -15.68 -1.54 17.07
C GLU A 181 -16.02 -1.80 18.53
N ARG A 182 -15.81 -3.03 19.02
CA ARG A 182 -16.03 -3.36 20.43
C ARG A 182 -15.06 -2.61 21.33
N MET A 183 -13.81 -2.50 20.92
CA MET A 183 -12.79 -1.77 21.66
C MET A 183 -13.11 -0.29 21.74
N LEU A 184 -13.48 0.33 20.62
CA LEU A 184 -13.99 1.70 20.58
C LEU A 184 -15.20 1.86 21.52
N GLY A 185 -16.16 0.95 21.42
CA GLY A 185 -17.35 0.96 22.29
C GLY A 185 -16.99 0.87 23.78
N THR A 186 -16.07 -0.02 24.14
CA THR A 186 -15.63 -0.18 25.55
C THR A 186 -14.91 1.06 26.07
N LEU A 187 -13.99 1.63 25.28
CA LEU A 187 -13.29 2.86 25.63
C LEU A 187 -14.25 4.03 25.83
N LEU A 188 -15.19 4.22 24.90
CA LEU A 188 -16.22 5.25 25.01
C LEU A 188 -17.19 5.00 26.17
N GLN A 189 -17.49 3.73 26.52
CA GLN A 189 -18.30 3.39 27.67
C GLN A 189 -17.61 3.82 28.97
N ILE A 190 -16.31 3.53 29.10
CA ILE A 190 -15.49 3.99 30.24
C ILE A 190 -15.49 5.52 30.30
N ALA A 191 -15.37 6.18 29.17
CA ALA A 191 -15.37 7.64 29.10
C ALA A 191 -16.71 8.28 29.49
N LEU A 192 -17.84 7.62 29.20
CA LEU A 192 -19.18 8.09 29.50
C LEU A 192 -19.59 7.84 30.97
N ASP A 193 -19.21 6.68 31.49
CA ASP A 193 -19.68 6.29 32.83
C ASP A 193 -18.81 6.85 33.95
N GLY A 194 -17.60 7.30 33.62
CA GLY A 194 -16.62 7.81 34.58
C GLY A 194 -16.23 6.75 35.61
N GLY A 195 -15.21 7.01 36.38
CA GLY A 195 -14.83 6.17 37.52
C GLY A 195 -15.74 6.42 38.73
N GLY A 196 -17.00 6.01 38.67
CA GLY A 196 -17.90 6.04 39.85
C GLY A 196 -17.37 5.10 40.92
N GLU A 197 -17.25 5.58 42.16
CA GLU A 197 -17.00 4.72 43.33
C GLU A 197 -18.06 3.62 43.38
N GLY A 198 -17.72 2.40 42.95
CA GLY A 198 -18.58 1.23 42.98
C GLY A 198 -18.82 0.48 41.69
N ALA A 199 -18.28 0.93 40.53
CA ALA A 199 -18.30 0.12 39.34
C ALA A 199 -17.33 -1.06 39.50
N GLU A 200 -17.83 -2.30 39.47
CA GLU A 200 -16.97 -3.48 39.30
C GLU A 200 -16.05 -3.21 38.09
N ASN A 201 -14.78 -3.06 38.37
CA ASN A 201 -13.67 -2.61 37.52
C ASN A 201 -13.93 -2.85 36.02
N PRO A 202 -14.50 -1.89 35.26
CA PRO A 202 -14.84 -2.08 33.86
C PRO A 202 -13.57 -2.34 33.01
N LEU A 203 -12.42 -1.86 33.47
CA LEU A 203 -11.12 -2.18 32.89
C LEU A 203 -10.79 -3.67 32.97
N ALA A 204 -10.98 -4.32 34.14
CA ALA A 204 -10.67 -5.74 34.28
C ALA A 204 -11.59 -6.62 33.42
N ALA A 205 -12.87 -6.29 33.36
CA ALA A 205 -13.82 -7.00 32.50
C ALA A 205 -13.69 -6.63 31.02
N GLY A 206 -13.33 -5.37 30.72
CA GLY A 206 -13.17 -4.86 29.38
C GLY A 206 -11.83 -5.23 28.73
N THR A 207 -10.76 -5.42 29.49
CA THR A 207 -9.42 -5.70 28.96
C THR A 207 -9.11 -7.18 28.79
N ALA A 208 -9.78 -8.07 29.52
CA ALA A 208 -9.58 -9.51 29.41
C ALA A 208 -9.79 -10.05 27.97
N TRP A 209 -10.68 -9.43 27.20
CA TRP A 209 -10.88 -9.81 25.80
C TRP A 209 -9.86 -9.19 24.86
N LEU A 210 -9.22 -8.05 25.21
CA LEU A 210 -8.09 -7.49 24.42
C LEU A 210 -6.92 -8.48 24.33
N GLU A 211 -6.77 -9.37 25.30
CA GLU A 211 -5.76 -10.43 25.26
C GLU A 211 -6.06 -11.49 24.21
N THR A 212 -7.31 -11.59 23.76
CA THR A 212 -7.74 -12.55 22.73
C THR A 212 -7.74 -11.97 21.31
N GLU A 213 -7.57 -10.65 21.16
CA GLU A 213 -7.50 -9.99 19.87
C GLU A 213 -6.07 -10.01 19.34
N ASN A 214 -5.94 -10.30 18.05
CA ASN A 214 -4.65 -10.26 17.32
C ASN A 214 -4.20 -8.81 17.07
N MET A 215 -3.88 -8.12 18.14
CA MET A 215 -3.47 -6.72 18.14
C MET A 215 -2.02 -6.61 18.64
N PRO A 216 -1.21 -5.68 18.08
CA PRO A 216 0.11 -5.40 18.63
C PRO A 216 0.05 -5.07 20.12
N THR A 217 0.90 -5.72 20.90
CA THR A 217 0.94 -5.55 22.36
C THR A 217 1.06 -4.08 22.76
N LEU A 218 1.93 -3.34 22.09
CA LEU A 218 2.13 -1.91 22.38
C LEU A 218 0.85 -1.09 22.22
N LEU A 219 0.09 -1.35 21.14
CA LEU A 219 -1.17 -0.63 20.91
C LEU A 219 -2.22 -0.98 21.96
N ARG A 220 -2.33 -2.27 22.31
CA ARG A 220 -3.20 -2.74 23.38
C ARG A 220 -2.87 -2.06 24.71
N GLU A 221 -1.60 -2.03 25.09
CA GLU A 221 -1.15 -1.40 26.34
C GLU A 221 -1.46 0.10 26.36
N ARG A 222 -1.27 0.81 25.24
CA ARG A 222 -1.65 2.23 25.16
C ARG A 222 -3.14 2.46 25.38
N ILE A 223 -4.00 1.61 24.82
CA ILE A 223 -5.44 1.71 25.03
C ILE A 223 -5.79 1.50 26.51
N ILE A 224 -5.14 0.53 27.15
CA ILE A 224 -5.31 0.27 28.59
C ILE A 224 -4.83 1.48 29.42
N GLU A 225 -3.71 2.09 29.06
CA GLU A 225 -3.20 3.30 29.71
C GLU A 225 -4.20 4.44 29.62
N VAL A 226 -4.74 4.72 28.41
CA VAL A 226 -5.73 5.79 28.20
C VAL A 226 -7.04 5.48 28.94
N ALA A 227 -7.55 4.25 28.85
CA ALA A 227 -8.75 3.83 29.58
C ALA A 227 -8.59 4.04 31.09
N GLY A 228 -7.40 3.71 31.62
CA GLY A 228 -7.09 3.93 33.03
C GLY A 228 -6.93 5.40 33.44
N LEU A 229 -6.53 6.30 32.56
CA LEU A 229 -6.56 7.74 32.78
C LEU A 229 -8.00 8.24 32.86
N VAL A 230 -8.80 7.90 31.86
CA VAL A 230 -10.20 8.32 31.76
C VAL A 230 -11.02 7.82 32.93
N GLU A 231 -10.87 6.54 33.30
CA GLU A 231 -11.56 5.95 34.47
C GLU A 231 -11.26 6.70 35.75
N ARG A 232 -10.03 7.17 35.94
CA ARG A 232 -9.61 7.92 37.14
C ARG A 232 -9.83 9.42 37.04
N GLY A 233 -10.44 9.93 35.97
CA GLY A 233 -10.60 11.36 35.73
C GLY A 233 -9.25 12.11 35.70
N ARG A 234 -8.19 11.46 35.26
CA ARG A 234 -6.85 12.06 35.13
C ARG A 234 -6.60 12.49 33.71
N HIS A 235 -5.96 13.63 33.59
CA HIS A 235 -5.56 14.19 32.29
C HIS A 235 -4.07 13.99 32.04
N TYR A 236 -3.71 13.79 30.77
CA TYR A 236 -2.35 13.58 30.35
C TYR A 236 -2.18 13.94 28.87
N HIS A 237 -1.14 14.68 28.52
CA HIS A 237 -0.80 14.94 27.14
C HIS A 237 -0.07 13.72 26.57
N LEU A 238 -0.75 12.88 25.78
CA LEU A 238 -0.15 11.70 25.19
C LEU A 238 1.05 12.07 24.31
N LEU A 239 2.22 11.51 24.63
CA LEU A 239 3.47 11.81 23.96
C LEU A 239 3.50 11.29 22.53
N ALA A 240 2.88 10.12 22.30
CA ALA A 240 2.87 9.44 21.02
C ALA A 240 1.82 9.96 20.03
N THR A 241 0.98 10.93 20.40
CA THR A 241 -0.01 11.50 19.48
C THR A 241 0.69 12.04 18.23
N PRO A 242 0.35 11.54 17.04
CA PRO A 242 0.94 12.03 15.80
C PRO A 242 0.76 13.53 15.61
N THR A 243 1.72 14.17 14.99
CA THR A 243 1.66 15.59 14.64
C THR A 243 1.47 15.79 13.14
N ASP A 244 1.74 14.77 12.35
CA ASP A 244 1.55 14.79 10.90
C ASP A 244 0.79 13.56 10.38
N ASP A 245 0.34 13.63 9.15
CA ASP A 245 -0.47 12.60 8.49
C ASP A 245 0.30 11.32 8.12
N ARG A 246 1.62 11.29 8.30
CA ARG A 246 2.46 10.08 8.22
C ARG A 246 2.39 9.30 9.53
N GLY A 247 1.95 9.93 10.62
CA GLY A 247 1.93 9.35 11.96
C GLY A 247 3.18 9.66 12.78
N ALA A 248 4.05 10.56 12.29
CA ALA A 248 5.24 10.98 13.01
C ALA A 248 4.92 12.00 14.11
N VAL A 249 5.83 12.14 15.06
CA VAL A 249 5.76 13.10 16.16
C VAL A 249 6.87 14.12 15.99
N ASN A 250 6.50 15.40 15.92
CA ASN A 250 7.42 16.51 15.93
C ASN A 250 8.24 16.48 17.24
N PRO A 251 9.58 16.52 17.18
CA PRO A 251 10.45 16.40 18.35
C PRO A 251 10.23 17.49 19.40
N LEU A 252 9.98 18.74 18.99
CA LEU A 252 9.76 19.84 19.91
C LEU A 252 8.39 19.73 20.61
N ILE A 253 7.37 19.26 19.89
CA ILE A 253 6.03 19.00 20.47
C ILE A 253 6.12 17.85 21.47
N LEU A 254 6.89 16.78 21.16
CA LEU A 254 7.12 15.68 22.11
C LEU A 254 7.66 16.19 23.45
N VAL A 255 8.72 17.02 23.42
CA VAL A 255 9.35 17.55 24.63
C VAL A 255 8.40 18.48 25.38
N ARG A 256 7.64 19.34 24.69
CA ARG A 256 6.64 20.22 25.32
C ARG A 256 5.55 19.43 26.04
N ARG A 257 4.96 18.42 25.37
CA ARG A 257 3.96 17.52 26.01
C ARG A 257 4.53 16.84 27.27
N ALA A 258 5.80 16.40 27.22
CA ALA A 258 6.44 15.79 28.37
C ALA A 258 6.62 16.80 29.53
N LEU A 259 6.94 18.04 29.24
CA LEU A 259 7.02 19.13 30.23
C LEU A 259 5.64 19.51 30.79
N ASP A 260 4.61 19.57 29.94
CA ASP A 260 3.23 19.89 30.35
C ASP A 260 2.65 18.84 31.29
N ASN A 261 3.09 17.58 31.17
CA ASN A 261 2.75 16.52 32.11
C ASN A 261 3.46 16.66 33.48
N GLY A 262 4.45 17.54 33.58
CA GLY A 262 5.17 17.83 34.82
C GLY A 262 5.86 16.62 35.43
N ALA A 263 5.75 16.48 36.75
CA ALA A 263 6.36 15.37 37.51
C ALA A 263 5.63 14.01 37.35
N ALA A 264 4.56 13.94 36.52
CA ALA A 264 3.86 12.68 36.29
C ALA A 264 4.80 11.67 35.60
N SER A 265 4.88 10.45 36.12
CA SER A 265 5.62 9.39 35.45
C SER A 265 5.05 9.15 34.06
N PRO A 266 5.87 9.10 33.02
CA PRO A 266 5.40 8.79 31.68
C PRO A 266 4.68 7.44 31.65
N LEU A 267 3.63 7.36 30.85
CA LEU A 267 2.95 6.12 30.54
C LEU A 267 3.90 5.24 29.71
N PRO A 268 4.22 4.00 30.13
CA PRO A 268 5.29 3.22 29.51
C PRO A 268 5.08 2.92 28.02
N ALA A 269 3.85 2.55 27.63
CA ALA A 269 3.54 2.21 26.25
C ALA A 269 3.44 3.48 25.38
N ASP A 270 2.84 4.55 25.89
CA ASP A 270 2.78 5.84 25.19
C ASP A 270 4.19 6.42 24.96
N LEU A 271 5.07 6.40 25.97
CA LEU A 271 6.45 6.84 25.81
C LEU A 271 7.19 5.98 24.77
N THR A 272 7.07 4.64 24.85
CA THR A 272 7.72 3.74 23.90
C THR A 272 7.29 4.04 22.47
N GLN A 273 6.00 4.25 22.23
CA GLN A 273 5.51 4.59 20.91
C GLN A 273 5.94 5.99 20.47
N ALA A 274 5.98 6.96 21.35
CA ALA A 274 6.48 8.30 21.05
C ALA A 274 7.93 8.28 20.56
N LEU A 275 8.80 7.47 21.22
CA LEU A 275 10.20 7.33 20.84
C LEU A 275 10.37 6.61 19.48
N LEU A 276 9.44 5.73 19.11
CA LEU A 276 9.39 5.11 17.78
C LEU A 276 8.90 6.06 16.70
N ARG A 277 8.04 7.03 17.03
CA ARG A 277 7.41 7.97 16.10
C ARG A 277 8.15 9.28 15.91
N VAL A 278 9.09 9.63 16.81
CA VAL A 278 9.76 10.92 16.73
C VAL A 278 10.52 11.07 15.41
N ASP A 279 10.25 12.16 14.70
CA ASP A 279 10.94 12.49 13.45
C ASP A 279 12.29 13.18 13.74
N VAL A 280 13.35 12.40 13.78
CA VAL A 280 14.70 12.89 14.07
C VAL A 280 15.31 13.72 12.94
N GLU A 281 14.70 13.72 11.76
CA GLU A 281 15.12 14.54 10.61
C GLU A 281 14.37 15.88 10.56
N HIS A 282 13.39 16.06 11.45
CA HIS A 282 12.62 17.30 11.53
C HIS A 282 13.51 18.49 11.91
N PRO A 283 13.33 19.68 11.30
CA PRO A 283 14.11 20.89 11.62
C PRO A 283 14.13 21.25 13.12
N ASP A 284 13.06 20.95 13.83
CA ASP A 284 12.92 21.23 15.27
C ASP A 284 13.74 20.31 16.18
N CYS A 285 14.42 19.30 15.65
CA CYS A 285 15.14 18.30 16.46
C CYS A 285 16.25 18.96 17.31
N ALA A 286 17.00 19.90 16.75
CA ALA A 286 18.04 20.63 17.48
C ALA A 286 17.46 21.47 18.62
N ALA A 287 16.33 22.15 18.39
CA ALA A 287 15.65 22.94 19.42
C ALA A 287 15.07 22.03 20.52
N ALA A 288 14.56 20.86 20.15
CA ALA A 288 14.08 19.87 21.11
C ALA A 288 15.20 19.34 22.02
N LEU A 289 16.37 19.03 21.46
CA LEU A 289 17.55 18.62 22.23
C LEU A 289 18.00 19.70 23.22
N ALA A 290 18.09 20.96 22.77
CA ALA A 290 18.44 22.08 23.63
C ALA A 290 17.44 22.23 24.80
N LEU A 291 16.14 22.09 24.53
CA LEU A 291 15.09 22.16 25.55
C LEU A 291 15.17 20.99 26.55
N VAL A 292 15.52 19.78 26.10
CA VAL A 292 15.74 18.63 27.01
C VAL A 292 16.94 18.91 27.92
N GLU A 293 18.05 19.48 27.40
CA GLU A 293 19.23 19.81 28.20
C GLU A 293 18.91 20.91 29.24
N GLU A 294 18.20 21.96 28.82
CA GLU A 294 17.80 23.07 29.70
C GLU A 294 16.87 22.62 30.84
N ARG A 295 15.95 21.71 30.56
CA ARG A 295 14.87 21.30 31.45
C ARG A 295 14.99 19.85 31.95
N GLU A 296 16.21 19.28 31.93
CA GLU A 296 16.44 17.86 32.26
C GLU A 296 15.86 17.42 33.61
N ALA A 297 16.01 18.28 34.62
CA ALA A 297 15.50 18.00 35.96
C ALA A 297 13.96 17.93 36.07
N GLU A 298 13.25 18.51 35.10
CA GLU A 298 11.80 18.54 35.06
C GLU A 298 11.17 17.42 34.20
N LEU A 299 12.03 16.69 33.46
CA LEU A 299 11.61 15.66 32.52
C LEU A 299 11.89 14.25 33.09
N PRO A 300 10.88 13.51 33.56
CA PRO A 300 11.07 12.18 34.15
C PRO A 300 11.70 11.15 33.22
N ALA A 301 11.64 11.36 31.89
CA ALA A 301 12.22 10.47 30.88
C ALA A 301 13.30 11.14 30.03
N ALA A 302 13.93 12.21 30.51
CA ALA A 302 14.88 13.03 29.75
C ALA A 302 15.95 12.20 29.02
N ALA A 303 16.57 11.23 29.69
CA ALA A 303 17.61 10.39 29.09
C ALA A 303 17.08 9.55 27.91
N ARG A 304 15.87 8.99 27.99
CA ARG A 304 15.27 8.20 26.91
C ARG A 304 14.88 9.10 25.72
N ILE A 305 14.27 10.25 26.02
CA ILE A 305 13.90 11.25 25.01
C ILE A 305 15.16 11.74 24.27
N ARG A 306 16.23 12.09 25.01
CA ARG A 306 17.51 12.50 24.41
C ARG A 306 18.06 11.42 23.46
N LEU A 307 18.13 10.16 23.89
CA LEU A 307 18.61 9.07 23.04
C LEU A 307 17.77 8.90 21.76
N ALA A 308 16.47 9.13 21.83
CA ALA A 308 15.61 9.09 20.66
C ALA A 308 15.91 10.26 19.71
N LEU A 309 15.99 11.49 20.23
CA LEU A 309 16.30 12.69 19.45
C LEU A 309 17.71 12.65 18.81
N GLU A 310 18.68 12.01 19.48
CA GLU A 310 20.01 11.70 18.91
C GLU A 310 19.99 10.59 17.87
N GLY A 311 18.83 10.02 17.55
CA GLY A 311 18.63 8.96 16.57
C GLY A 311 19.17 7.59 17.02
N VAL A 312 19.46 7.39 18.30
CA VAL A 312 19.95 6.11 18.82
C VAL A 312 18.88 5.03 18.71
N VAL A 313 17.63 5.37 19.08
CA VAL A 313 16.47 4.46 18.95
C VAL A 313 16.27 4.09 17.50
N ARG A 314 16.24 5.07 16.59
CA ARG A 314 16.10 4.84 15.16
C ARG A 314 17.17 3.90 14.61
N ARG A 315 18.44 4.15 14.88
CA ARG A 315 19.53 3.28 14.41
C ARG A 315 19.41 1.84 14.91
N ARG A 316 18.98 1.63 16.16
CA ARG A 316 18.73 0.29 16.71
C ARG A 316 17.58 -0.41 16.00
N VAL A 317 16.48 0.30 15.79
CA VAL A 317 15.28 -0.21 15.10
C VAL A 317 15.61 -0.56 13.64
N GLU A 318 16.28 0.33 12.92
CA GLU A 318 16.68 0.08 11.53
C GLU A 318 17.67 -1.09 11.42
N GLY A 319 18.61 -1.22 12.37
CA GLY A 319 19.50 -2.37 12.46
C GLY A 319 18.73 -3.69 12.67
N TYR A 320 17.76 -3.69 13.59
CA TYR A 320 16.87 -4.84 13.80
C TYR A 320 16.06 -5.16 12.54
N LEU A 321 15.37 -4.18 11.97
CA LEU A 321 14.58 -4.38 10.76
C LEU A 321 15.43 -4.89 9.59
N SER A 322 16.67 -4.42 9.46
CA SER A 322 17.59 -4.88 8.42
C SER A 322 18.00 -6.34 8.60
N SER A 323 17.97 -6.88 9.83
CA SER A 323 18.24 -8.29 10.11
C SER A 323 17.06 -9.20 9.78
N LEU A 324 15.86 -8.66 9.62
CA LEU A 324 14.69 -9.45 9.27
C LEU A 324 14.73 -9.85 7.79
N ALA A 325 14.41 -11.09 7.53
CA ALA A 325 14.16 -11.61 6.19
C ALA A 325 12.83 -12.34 6.13
N VAL A 326 12.27 -12.46 4.93
CA VAL A 326 11.07 -13.25 4.68
C VAL A 326 11.44 -14.43 3.79
N THR A 327 11.05 -15.62 4.21
CA THR A 327 11.12 -16.83 3.42
C THR A 327 9.70 -17.31 3.11
N TRP A 328 9.52 -17.90 1.93
CA TRP A 328 8.24 -18.42 1.50
C TRP A 328 8.28 -19.94 1.53
N GLU A 329 7.53 -20.55 2.44
CA GLU A 329 7.46 -22.00 2.59
C GLU A 329 6.26 -22.56 1.81
N GLY A 330 6.52 -23.42 0.82
CA GLY A 330 5.47 -24.08 0.05
C GLY A 330 4.90 -25.31 0.79
N ARG A 331 3.59 -25.43 0.82
CA ARG A 331 2.91 -26.66 1.26
C ARG A 331 2.50 -27.47 0.05
N PRO A 332 2.93 -28.74 -0.05
CA PRO A 332 2.58 -29.59 -1.18
C PRO A 332 1.07 -29.73 -1.34
N ALA A 333 0.60 -29.71 -2.58
CA ALA A 333 -0.74 -30.19 -2.91
C ALA A 333 -0.78 -31.72 -2.79
N TYR A 334 -1.91 -32.25 -2.34
CA TYR A 334 -2.11 -33.70 -2.22
C TYR A 334 -3.20 -34.15 -3.18
N GLU A 335 -2.97 -35.30 -3.81
CA GLU A 335 -3.95 -35.98 -4.63
C GLU A 335 -3.98 -37.48 -4.21
N SER A 336 -5.14 -37.93 -3.78
CA SER A 336 -5.31 -39.30 -3.25
C SER A 336 -4.33 -39.67 -2.12
N GLY A 337 -4.05 -38.69 -1.22
CA GLY A 337 -3.16 -38.88 -0.05
C GLY A 337 -1.66 -38.86 -0.34
N LYS A 338 -1.26 -38.59 -1.58
CA LYS A 338 0.16 -38.44 -1.98
C LYS A 338 0.46 -37.01 -2.42
N PRO A 339 1.68 -36.49 -2.18
CA PRO A 339 2.10 -35.23 -2.74
C PRO A 339 1.94 -35.23 -4.27
N LYS A 340 1.28 -34.19 -4.79
CA LYS A 340 1.12 -34.00 -6.23
C LYS A 340 2.44 -33.55 -6.82
N VAL A 341 2.83 -34.17 -7.93
CA VAL A 341 4.02 -33.78 -8.70
C VAL A 341 3.63 -33.37 -10.13
N ALA A 342 4.35 -32.44 -10.69
CA ALA A 342 4.23 -32.05 -12.08
C ALA A 342 4.81 -33.13 -13.02
N ARG A 343 4.64 -32.95 -14.32
CA ARG A 343 5.13 -33.91 -15.33
C ARG A 343 6.66 -34.11 -15.33
N ASP A 344 7.37 -33.11 -14.86
CA ASP A 344 8.84 -33.11 -14.74
C ASP A 344 9.35 -33.65 -13.40
N GLY A 345 8.42 -34.07 -12.52
CA GLY A 345 8.73 -34.60 -11.18
C GLY A 345 8.84 -33.53 -10.09
N SER A 346 8.71 -32.25 -10.42
CA SER A 346 8.73 -31.18 -9.42
C SER A 346 7.49 -31.20 -8.53
N PRO A 347 7.59 -30.80 -7.24
CA PRO A 347 6.44 -30.74 -6.35
C PRO A 347 5.46 -29.66 -6.80
N VAL A 348 4.17 -29.96 -6.78
CA VAL A 348 3.10 -28.98 -6.96
C VAL A 348 2.69 -28.49 -5.56
N TYR A 349 2.80 -27.20 -5.33
CA TYR A 349 2.42 -26.61 -4.05
C TYR A 349 0.95 -26.17 -4.07
N ALA A 350 0.25 -26.42 -2.96
CA ALA A 350 -1.12 -25.99 -2.76
C ALA A 350 -1.17 -24.49 -2.41
N PHE A 351 -0.23 -24.04 -1.60
CA PHE A 351 -0.08 -22.64 -1.21
C PHE A 351 1.32 -22.41 -0.64
N TYR A 352 1.67 -21.13 -0.56
CA TYR A 352 2.86 -20.63 0.12
C TYR A 352 2.43 -19.81 1.33
N PHE A 353 3.23 -19.82 2.38
CA PHE A 353 3.06 -18.93 3.51
C PHE A 353 4.39 -18.26 3.84
N PRO A 354 4.35 -16.99 4.23
CA PRO A 354 5.54 -16.26 4.61
C PRO A 354 5.99 -16.67 6.01
N ARG A 355 7.29 -16.67 6.20
CA ARG A 355 7.91 -16.81 7.52
C ARG A 355 8.93 -15.70 7.69
N VAL A 356 8.69 -14.84 8.67
CA VAL A 356 9.67 -13.84 9.07
C VAL A 356 10.76 -14.55 9.89
N VAL A 357 12.00 -14.39 9.45
CA VAL A 357 13.18 -14.97 10.12
C VAL A 357 14.08 -13.83 10.62
N GLY A 358 14.83 -14.09 11.70
CA GLY A 358 15.67 -13.08 12.34
C GLY A 358 14.99 -12.33 13.49
N ALA A 359 13.68 -12.51 13.73
CA ALA A 359 12.97 -11.83 14.80
C ALA A 359 13.48 -12.19 16.22
N ASP A 360 14.01 -13.41 16.39
CA ASP A 360 14.49 -13.92 17.69
C ASP A 360 15.91 -13.45 18.07
N THR A 361 16.58 -12.70 17.19
CA THR A 361 17.96 -12.29 17.39
C THR A 361 18.07 -11.08 18.31
N GLY A 362 17.86 -11.29 19.62
CA GLY A 362 18.36 -10.36 20.65
C GLY A 362 17.67 -8.98 20.72
N ALA A 363 16.39 -8.91 20.40
CA ALA A 363 15.60 -7.69 20.59
C ALA A 363 15.53 -7.34 22.08
N THR A 364 16.50 -6.55 22.57
CA THR A 364 16.53 -6.07 23.96
C THR A 364 16.03 -4.63 24.03
N GLY A 365 15.09 -4.39 24.93
CA GLY A 365 14.48 -3.07 25.15
C GLY A 365 13.03 -2.98 24.68
N PRO A 366 12.26 -2.05 25.26
CA PRO A 366 10.83 -1.95 25.01
C PRO A 366 10.49 -1.61 23.53
N GLU A 367 11.30 -0.78 22.88
CA GLU A 367 11.08 -0.36 21.50
C GLU A 367 11.22 -1.54 20.52
N LEU A 368 12.27 -2.36 20.69
CA LEU A 368 12.49 -3.55 19.85
C LEU A 368 11.50 -4.65 20.18
N GLY A 369 11.15 -4.84 21.46
CA GLY A 369 10.11 -5.78 21.88
C GLY A 369 8.76 -5.48 21.23
N ALA A 370 8.36 -4.21 21.20
CA ALA A 370 7.14 -3.77 20.55
C ALA A 370 7.10 -4.10 19.04
N LEU A 371 8.24 -4.03 18.36
CA LEU A 371 8.35 -4.35 16.93
C LEU A 371 8.48 -5.86 16.69
N ALA A 372 9.09 -6.62 17.59
CA ALA A 372 9.20 -8.07 17.46
C ALA A 372 7.83 -8.76 17.51
N ASP A 373 6.91 -8.27 18.35
CA ASP A 373 5.54 -8.78 18.45
C ASP A 373 4.78 -8.66 17.12
N ILE A 374 5.08 -7.65 16.32
CA ILE A 374 4.39 -7.37 15.06
C ILE A 374 4.69 -8.43 14.01
N ALA A 375 5.89 -8.99 14.00
CA ALA A 375 6.26 -10.06 13.08
C ALA A 375 5.45 -11.35 13.31
N SER A 376 4.78 -11.47 14.47
CA SER A 376 3.93 -12.61 14.84
C SER A 376 2.43 -12.30 14.84
N ALA A 377 2.03 -11.03 14.72
CA ALA A 377 0.63 -10.61 14.84
C ALA A 377 -0.09 -10.72 13.49
N SER A 378 -1.16 -11.51 13.45
CA SER A 378 -2.15 -11.50 12.38
C SER A 378 -3.26 -10.50 12.76
N GLY A 379 -3.41 -9.37 12.06
CA GLY A 379 -4.42 -8.40 12.44
C GLY A 379 -4.56 -7.22 11.48
N ASP A 380 -5.18 -6.15 11.93
CA ASP A 380 -5.38 -4.94 11.15
C ASP A 380 -4.05 -4.25 10.81
N PHE A 381 -3.74 -4.23 9.52
CA PHE A 381 -2.47 -3.75 8.99
C PHE A 381 -2.32 -2.24 9.00
N THR A 382 -3.42 -1.51 9.00
CA THR A 382 -3.37 -0.05 8.96
C THR A 382 -2.85 0.53 10.26
N ALA A 383 -3.11 -0.12 11.40
CA ALA A 383 -2.55 0.26 12.69
C ALA A 383 -1.02 0.11 12.71
N HIS A 384 -0.48 -0.92 12.05
CA HIS A 384 0.96 -1.18 11.99
C HIS A 384 1.72 -0.08 11.25
N ARG A 385 1.11 0.54 10.22
CA ARG A 385 1.71 1.66 9.49
C ARG A 385 2.17 2.78 10.42
N TYR A 386 1.39 3.06 11.46
CA TYR A 386 1.63 4.17 12.37
C TYR A 386 2.42 3.81 13.63
N LEU A 387 2.85 2.56 13.78
CA LEU A 387 3.72 2.18 14.91
C LEU A 387 5.14 2.68 14.73
N TYR A 388 5.70 2.53 13.53
CA TYR A 388 7.01 3.06 13.17
C TYR A 388 6.96 3.69 11.78
N PRO A 389 6.48 4.95 11.67
CA PRO A 389 6.22 5.60 10.38
C PRO A 389 7.50 5.94 9.58
N ALA A 390 8.67 5.84 10.19
CA ALA A 390 9.93 6.12 9.51
C ALA A 390 10.37 5.00 8.53
N SER A 391 9.72 3.82 8.53
CA SER A 391 10.20 2.66 7.77
C SER A 391 9.13 1.94 6.97
N VAL A 392 9.23 2.04 5.65
CA VAL A 392 8.45 1.21 4.70
C VAL A 392 8.70 -0.28 4.95
N ARG A 393 9.94 -0.67 5.25
CA ARG A 393 10.32 -2.07 5.55
C ARG A 393 9.53 -2.62 6.72
N HIS A 394 9.38 -1.86 7.80
CA HIS A 394 8.56 -2.26 8.94
C HIS A 394 7.12 -2.58 8.51
N PHE A 395 6.50 -1.66 7.78
CA PHE A 395 5.13 -1.85 7.30
C PHE A 395 5.03 -3.04 6.33
N ALA A 396 6.01 -3.19 5.42
CA ALA A 396 6.08 -4.32 4.49
C ALA A 396 6.19 -5.67 5.22
N VAL A 397 7.03 -5.77 6.27
CA VAL A 397 7.11 -6.98 7.11
C VAL A 397 5.76 -7.30 7.72
N CYS A 398 5.06 -6.31 8.26
CA CYS A 398 3.73 -6.51 8.85
C CYS A 398 2.72 -7.00 7.82
N LEU A 399 2.66 -6.39 6.64
CA LEU A 399 1.78 -6.82 5.55
C LEU A 399 2.09 -8.24 5.09
N ILE A 400 3.37 -8.60 4.95
CA ILE A 400 3.76 -9.96 4.55
C ILE A 400 3.42 -10.96 5.65
N ALA A 401 3.80 -10.67 6.90
CA ALA A 401 3.56 -11.57 8.05
C ALA A 401 2.07 -11.87 8.27
N SER A 402 1.21 -10.96 7.85
CA SER A 402 -0.24 -11.12 7.95
C SER A 402 -0.86 -12.07 6.92
N GLN A 403 -0.14 -12.44 5.87
CA GLN A 403 -0.62 -13.34 4.85
C GLN A 403 -0.57 -14.78 5.36
N TRP A 404 -1.72 -15.41 5.51
CA TRP A 404 -1.80 -16.78 6.02
C TRP A 404 -1.43 -17.83 4.97
N TYR A 405 -1.75 -17.53 3.69
CA TYR A 405 -1.37 -18.36 2.55
C TYR A 405 -1.52 -17.57 1.25
N VAL A 406 -0.63 -17.83 0.33
CA VAL A 406 -0.64 -17.23 -1.01
C VAL A 406 -0.72 -18.37 -2.02
N LEU A 407 -1.78 -18.42 -2.81
CA LEU A 407 -1.95 -19.42 -3.86
C LEU A 407 -2.25 -18.77 -5.20
N ASP A 408 -3.34 -18.02 -5.25
CA ASP A 408 -3.88 -17.40 -6.45
C ASP A 408 -3.88 -15.88 -6.39
N SER A 409 -4.01 -15.37 -5.19
CA SER A 409 -3.86 -13.97 -4.82
C SER A 409 -3.39 -13.91 -3.37
N THR A 410 -2.80 -12.80 -2.98
CA THR A 410 -2.56 -12.51 -1.58
C THR A 410 -3.91 -12.19 -0.91
N GLN A 411 -3.92 -12.11 0.41
CA GLN A 411 -5.09 -11.64 1.15
C GLN A 411 -5.10 -10.13 1.30
N LEU A 412 -4.10 -9.46 0.69
CA LEU A 412 -3.97 -8.01 0.73
C LEU A 412 -4.95 -7.39 -0.26
N THR A 413 -5.64 -6.36 0.20
CA THR A 413 -6.53 -5.56 -0.64
C THR A 413 -5.76 -4.45 -1.37
N ALA A 414 -6.37 -3.87 -2.38
CA ALA A 414 -5.83 -2.68 -3.06
C ALA A 414 -5.52 -1.54 -2.06
N ASP A 415 -6.31 -1.40 -0.98
CA ASP A 415 -6.06 -0.40 0.06
C ASP A 415 -4.77 -0.65 0.84
N CYS A 416 -4.40 -1.92 1.08
CA CYS A 416 -3.12 -2.25 1.71
C CYS A 416 -1.94 -1.83 0.82
N TYR A 417 -2.02 -2.12 -0.48
CA TYR A 417 -1.00 -1.72 -1.45
C TYR A 417 -0.95 -0.19 -1.61
N ARG A 418 -2.12 0.47 -1.63
CA ARG A 418 -2.18 1.95 -1.67
C ARG A 418 -1.52 2.56 -0.43
N ALA A 419 -1.86 2.06 0.77
CA ALA A 419 -1.27 2.52 2.02
C ALA A 419 0.26 2.32 2.04
N LEU A 420 0.76 1.20 1.47
CA LEU A 420 2.19 0.96 1.31
C LEU A 420 2.84 1.98 0.36
N CYS A 421 2.22 2.25 -0.79
CA CYS A 421 2.73 3.21 -1.78
C CYS A 421 2.71 4.66 -1.28
N GLU A 422 1.76 5.00 -0.44
CA GLU A 422 1.66 6.32 0.22
C GLU A 422 2.62 6.46 1.40
N HIS A 423 3.24 5.37 1.84
CA HIS A 423 4.20 5.42 2.94
C HIS A 423 5.48 6.13 2.47
N GLY A 424 5.89 7.14 3.19
CA GLY A 424 7.19 7.78 2.95
C GLY A 424 8.35 6.88 3.36
N GLY A 425 9.56 7.22 2.93
CA GLY A 425 10.77 6.55 3.31
C GLY A 425 11.43 5.73 2.20
N ARG A 426 12.56 5.13 2.50
CA ARG A 426 13.38 4.40 1.55
C ARG A 426 12.90 2.96 1.39
N TRP A 427 12.71 2.54 0.16
CA TRP A 427 12.32 1.20 -0.21
C TRP A 427 13.53 0.27 -0.35
N ASP A 428 13.28 -1.04 -0.18
CA ASP A 428 14.29 -2.08 -0.31
C ASP A 428 13.70 -3.35 -0.96
N SER A 429 14.51 -4.42 -1.07
CA SER A 429 14.08 -5.67 -1.68
C SER A 429 12.91 -6.34 -0.97
N LEU A 430 12.74 -6.14 0.34
CA LEU A 430 11.63 -6.73 1.08
C LEU A 430 10.31 -6.00 0.76
N SER A 431 10.33 -4.68 0.73
CA SER A 431 9.17 -3.89 0.29
C SER A 431 8.86 -4.10 -1.20
N ALA A 432 9.90 -4.30 -2.04
CA ALA A 432 9.73 -4.65 -3.45
C ALA A 432 9.04 -6.01 -3.67
N GLN A 433 9.13 -6.97 -2.72
CA GLN A 433 8.36 -8.21 -2.78
C GLN A 433 6.85 -7.96 -2.89
N LEU A 434 6.34 -6.97 -2.14
CA LEU A 434 4.92 -6.61 -2.17
C LEU A 434 4.50 -6.01 -3.52
N LEU A 435 5.39 -5.26 -4.19
CA LEU A 435 5.11 -4.79 -5.56
C LEU A 435 5.04 -5.96 -6.54
N GLY A 436 5.97 -6.91 -6.44
CA GLY A 436 5.94 -8.13 -7.25
C GLY A 436 4.66 -8.95 -7.02
N GLN A 437 4.20 -9.04 -5.77
CA GLN A 437 2.94 -9.67 -5.43
C GLN A 437 1.74 -8.88 -5.98
N ALA A 438 1.71 -7.56 -5.81
CA ALA A 438 0.65 -6.71 -6.35
C ALA A 438 0.49 -6.90 -7.87
N MET A 439 1.60 -6.93 -8.62
CA MET A 439 1.59 -7.21 -10.07
C MET A 439 1.11 -8.63 -10.40
N GLY A 440 1.19 -9.57 -9.46
CA GLY A 440 0.66 -10.94 -9.58
C GLY A 440 -0.78 -11.12 -9.12
N GLU A 441 -1.42 -10.09 -8.57
CA GLU A 441 -2.75 -10.18 -7.98
C GLU A 441 -3.86 -10.50 -8.98
N ARG A 442 -4.95 -11.09 -8.47
CA ARG A 442 -6.15 -11.34 -9.25
C ARG A 442 -6.86 -10.05 -9.60
N GLU A 443 -6.92 -9.13 -8.65
CA GLU A 443 -7.60 -7.85 -8.79
C GLU A 443 -6.82 -6.91 -9.73
N VAL A 444 -7.51 -6.36 -10.74
CA VAL A 444 -6.90 -5.46 -11.73
C VAL A 444 -6.37 -4.20 -11.08
N GLU A 445 -7.10 -3.67 -10.09
CA GLU A 445 -6.72 -2.46 -9.36
C GLU A 445 -5.37 -2.65 -8.62
N SER A 446 -5.20 -3.78 -7.92
CA SER A 446 -3.94 -4.08 -7.23
C SER A 446 -2.77 -4.20 -8.21
N ARG A 447 -2.99 -4.82 -9.39
CA ARG A 447 -1.94 -4.90 -10.44
C ARG A 447 -1.55 -3.53 -10.98
N ALA A 448 -2.54 -2.70 -11.28
CA ALA A 448 -2.30 -1.34 -11.77
C ALA A 448 -1.53 -0.49 -10.74
N LEU A 449 -1.92 -0.57 -9.45
CA LEU A 449 -1.19 0.08 -8.35
C LEU A 449 0.26 -0.39 -8.27
N GLY A 450 0.50 -1.71 -8.39
CA GLY A 450 1.85 -2.27 -8.38
C GLY A 450 2.72 -1.74 -9.52
N VAL A 451 2.17 -1.65 -10.73
CA VAL A 451 2.85 -1.10 -11.92
C VAL A 451 3.18 0.38 -11.74
N GLU A 452 2.19 1.19 -11.39
CA GLU A 452 2.35 2.63 -11.21
C GLU A 452 3.36 2.95 -10.10
N ALA A 453 3.25 2.24 -8.96
CA ALA A 453 4.15 2.43 -7.83
C ALA A 453 5.60 2.03 -8.18
N LEU A 454 5.80 0.90 -8.87
CA LEU A 454 7.12 0.45 -9.29
C LEU A 454 7.79 1.49 -10.20
N ALA A 455 7.11 1.92 -11.25
CA ALA A 455 7.63 2.93 -12.17
C ALA A 455 7.97 4.23 -11.44
N ALA A 456 7.05 4.71 -10.57
CA ALA A 456 7.24 5.93 -9.81
C ALA A 456 8.43 5.87 -8.86
N LEU A 457 8.56 4.78 -8.09
CA LEU A 457 9.63 4.63 -7.10
C LEU A 457 11.02 4.51 -7.74
N VAL A 458 11.12 3.77 -8.84
CA VAL A 458 12.38 3.64 -9.58
C VAL A 458 12.77 4.97 -10.23
N ALA A 459 11.84 5.66 -10.88
CA ALA A 459 12.10 6.94 -11.53
C ALA A 459 12.53 8.04 -10.53
N ARG A 460 12.01 8.02 -9.28
CA ARG A 460 12.45 8.94 -8.21
C ARG A 460 13.75 8.54 -7.53
N GLY A 461 14.24 7.31 -7.77
CA GLY A 461 15.40 6.76 -7.06
C GLY A 461 15.10 6.31 -5.62
N ASP A 462 13.83 6.21 -5.23
CA ASP A 462 13.40 5.72 -3.92
C ASP A 462 13.61 4.20 -3.78
N LEU A 463 13.63 3.48 -4.91
CA LEU A 463 13.84 2.05 -5.00
C LEU A 463 14.87 1.74 -6.10
N ALA A 464 16.02 1.19 -5.71
CA ALA A 464 17.09 0.81 -6.64
C ALA A 464 16.72 -0.44 -7.46
N PHE A 465 17.16 -0.51 -8.70
CA PHE A 465 16.82 -1.60 -9.63
C PHE A 465 17.22 -2.99 -9.13
N ASP A 466 18.40 -3.12 -8.50
CA ASP A 466 18.88 -4.37 -7.90
C ASP A 466 17.96 -4.84 -6.75
N GLN A 467 17.40 -3.90 -5.98
CA GLN A 467 16.42 -4.19 -4.93
C GLN A 467 15.08 -4.66 -5.52
N VAL A 468 14.65 -4.08 -6.66
CA VAL A 468 13.48 -4.56 -7.39
C VAL A 468 13.68 -6.01 -7.83
N VAL A 469 14.79 -6.30 -8.52
CA VAL A 469 15.12 -7.65 -9.00
C VAL A 469 15.10 -8.64 -7.84
N SER A 470 15.83 -8.37 -6.76
CA SER A 470 15.90 -9.26 -5.58
C SER A 470 14.52 -9.49 -4.95
N GLY A 471 13.68 -8.46 -4.86
CA GLY A 471 12.33 -8.58 -4.31
C GLY A 471 11.41 -9.42 -5.19
N PHE A 472 11.47 -9.22 -6.50
CA PHE A 472 10.65 -9.97 -7.46
C PHE A 472 11.09 -11.44 -7.56
N GLU A 473 12.38 -11.73 -7.57
CA GLU A 473 12.91 -13.10 -7.52
C GLU A 473 12.39 -13.85 -6.29
N ALA A 474 12.40 -13.20 -5.11
CA ALA A 474 11.95 -13.79 -3.87
C ALA A 474 10.48 -14.24 -3.92
N VAL A 475 9.61 -13.55 -4.66
CA VAL A 475 8.18 -13.87 -4.78
C VAL A 475 7.79 -14.52 -6.11
N ALA A 476 8.71 -14.63 -7.05
CA ALA A 476 8.43 -15.16 -8.39
C ALA A 476 7.67 -16.49 -8.37
N HIS A 477 8.01 -17.37 -7.44
CA HIS A 477 7.41 -18.69 -7.29
C HIS A 477 6.00 -18.66 -6.67
N THR A 478 5.59 -17.56 -6.04
CA THR A 478 4.28 -17.42 -5.38
C THR A 478 3.20 -16.80 -6.27
N VAL A 479 3.58 -16.21 -7.40
CA VAL A 479 2.68 -15.45 -8.29
C VAL A 479 2.35 -16.21 -9.58
N LYS A 480 1.25 -15.87 -10.24
CA LYS A 480 0.89 -16.42 -11.55
C LYS A 480 1.53 -15.64 -12.68
N LEU A 481 2.36 -16.31 -13.49
CA LEU A 481 3.13 -15.68 -14.57
C LEU A 481 2.26 -15.07 -15.68
N ASN A 482 1.04 -15.57 -15.90
CA ASN A 482 0.12 -14.93 -16.84
C ASN A 482 -0.36 -13.54 -16.37
N ARG A 483 -0.46 -13.31 -15.06
CA ARG A 483 -0.78 -12.00 -14.50
C ARG A 483 0.43 -11.07 -14.53
N TRP A 484 1.61 -11.61 -14.22
CA TRP A 484 2.85 -10.86 -14.45
C TRP A 484 3.00 -10.46 -15.90
N ALA A 485 2.69 -11.35 -16.85
CA ALA A 485 2.73 -11.00 -18.28
C ALA A 485 1.85 -9.78 -18.59
N GLN A 486 0.63 -9.71 -18.04
CA GLN A 486 -0.23 -8.55 -18.20
C GLN A 486 0.38 -7.29 -17.56
N ALA A 487 0.83 -7.41 -16.30
CA ALA A 487 1.43 -6.29 -15.58
C ALA A 487 2.74 -5.79 -16.22
N PHE A 488 3.56 -6.68 -16.78
CA PHE A 488 4.74 -6.29 -17.57
C PHE A 488 4.37 -5.64 -18.90
N GLY A 489 3.24 -6.03 -19.52
CA GLY A 489 2.68 -5.30 -20.64
C GLY A 489 2.31 -3.86 -20.25
N ASP A 490 1.53 -3.73 -19.18
CA ASP A 490 1.11 -2.42 -18.64
C ASP A 490 2.34 -1.56 -18.22
N LEU A 491 3.36 -2.17 -17.62
CA LEU A 491 4.61 -1.47 -17.27
C LEU A 491 5.37 -1.01 -18.52
N GLY A 492 5.34 -1.82 -19.60
CA GLY A 492 5.94 -1.45 -20.89
C GLY A 492 5.27 -0.26 -21.58
N ASP A 493 4.02 0.04 -21.24
CA ASP A 493 3.33 1.24 -21.70
C ASP A 493 3.69 2.48 -20.86
N VAL A 494 4.08 2.29 -19.59
CA VAL A 494 4.47 3.36 -18.67
C VAL A 494 5.96 3.66 -18.74
N ASP A 495 6.80 2.62 -18.64
CA ASP A 495 8.26 2.69 -18.72
C ASP A 495 8.79 1.46 -19.47
N PRO A 496 8.94 1.56 -20.81
CA PRO A 496 9.38 0.46 -21.66
C PRO A 496 10.75 -0.10 -21.28
N ARG A 497 11.68 0.77 -20.85
CA ARG A 497 13.04 0.34 -20.46
C ARG A 497 13.02 -0.44 -19.17
N LEU A 498 12.39 0.09 -18.13
CA LEU A 498 12.25 -0.62 -16.85
C LEU A 498 11.57 -1.97 -17.04
N ALA A 499 10.47 -2.02 -17.81
CA ALA A 499 9.73 -3.25 -18.06
C ALA A 499 10.60 -4.32 -18.72
N LEU A 500 11.33 -3.94 -19.78
CA LEU A 500 12.17 -4.87 -20.54
C LEU A 500 13.38 -5.32 -19.71
N ASP A 501 14.10 -4.40 -19.08
CA ASP A 501 15.29 -4.71 -18.29
C ASP A 501 14.95 -5.64 -17.11
N LEU A 502 13.85 -5.33 -16.39
CA LEU A 502 13.39 -6.16 -15.30
C LEU A 502 12.96 -7.56 -15.77
N ALA A 503 12.16 -7.62 -16.84
CA ALA A 503 11.71 -8.90 -17.37
C ALA A 503 12.89 -9.77 -17.84
N LEU A 504 13.84 -9.22 -18.60
CA LEU A 504 15.02 -9.95 -19.09
C LEU A 504 15.91 -10.44 -17.94
N THR A 505 16.05 -9.65 -16.89
CA THR A 505 16.83 -10.03 -15.69
C THR A 505 16.15 -11.14 -14.90
N LEU A 506 14.82 -11.14 -14.81
CA LEU A 506 14.06 -12.15 -14.05
C LEU A 506 13.91 -13.48 -14.79
N LEU A 507 13.90 -13.49 -16.15
CA LEU A 507 13.68 -14.72 -16.93
C LEU A 507 14.54 -15.91 -16.48
N PRO A 508 15.87 -15.77 -16.26
CA PRO A 508 16.72 -16.89 -15.87
C PRO A 508 16.34 -17.54 -14.53
N ALA A 509 15.76 -16.76 -13.60
CA ALA A 509 15.34 -17.24 -12.29
C ALA A 509 13.98 -17.99 -12.34
N LEU A 510 13.25 -17.94 -13.47
CA LEU A 510 11.94 -18.56 -13.59
C LEU A 510 12.04 -20.03 -14.05
N GLU A 511 11.21 -20.88 -13.42
CA GLU A 511 11.04 -22.28 -13.86
C GLU A 511 10.35 -22.32 -15.22
N ARG A 512 10.96 -23.01 -16.19
CA ARG A 512 10.49 -23.10 -17.58
C ARG A 512 9.13 -23.80 -17.76
N GLY A 513 8.79 -24.69 -16.84
CA GLY A 513 7.55 -25.48 -16.88
C GLY A 513 6.33 -24.76 -16.32
N ARG A 514 6.49 -23.57 -15.76
CA ARG A 514 5.39 -22.85 -15.10
C ARG A 514 4.31 -22.40 -16.07
N THR A 515 3.07 -22.53 -15.61
CA THR A 515 1.91 -21.99 -16.33
C THR A 515 2.04 -20.48 -16.51
N GLY A 516 1.83 -19.99 -17.73
CA GLY A 516 1.95 -18.57 -18.06
C GLY A 516 3.30 -18.13 -18.61
N ILE A 517 4.35 -18.98 -18.55
CA ILE A 517 5.68 -18.62 -19.06
C ILE A 517 5.66 -18.26 -20.56
N GLY A 518 4.82 -18.92 -21.35
CA GLY A 518 4.67 -18.62 -22.77
C GLY A 518 4.04 -17.24 -23.02
N GLN A 519 3.12 -16.81 -22.17
CA GLN A 519 2.53 -15.47 -22.26
C GLN A 519 3.55 -14.40 -21.87
N LEU A 520 4.30 -14.62 -20.79
CA LEU A 520 5.36 -13.71 -20.36
C LEU A 520 6.42 -13.55 -21.46
N LEU A 521 6.91 -14.68 -22.02
CA LEU A 521 7.85 -14.65 -23.14
C LEU A 521 7.29 -13.92 -24.37
N GLY A 522 5.98 -14.04 -24.63
CA GLY A 522 5.32 -13.31 -25.70
C GLY A 522 5.41 -11.79 -25.51
N VAL A 523 5.09 -11.31 -24.30
CA VAL A 523 5.17 -9.89 -23.94
C VAL A 523 6.61 -9.38 -24.05
N VAL A 524 7.58 -10.10 -23.45
CA VAL A 524 9.00 -9.72 -23.50
C VAL A 524 9.53 -9.68 -24.94
N THR A 525 9.13 -10.65 -25.77
CA THR A 525 9.52 -10.67 -27.20
C THR A 525 8.98 -9.45 -27.95
N ALA A 526 7.73 -9.07 -27.70
CA ALA A 526 7.11 -7.90 -28.33
C ALA A 526 7.80 -6.60 -27.88
N GLN A 527 8.07 -6.46 -26.57
CA GLN A 527 8.78 -5.30 -26.03
C GLN A 527 10.21 -5.20 -26.56
N TYR A 528 10.92 -6.32 -26.68
CA TYR A 528 12.27 -6.35 -27.24
C TYR A 528 12.28 -5.97 -28.73
N ALA A 529 11.29 -6.45 -29.50
CA ALA A 529 11.15 -6.07 -30.92
C ALA A 529 10.89 -4.56 -31.08
N ARG A 530 10.05 -3.99 -30.21
CA ARG A 530 9.81 -2.54 -30.15
C ARG A 530 11.11 -1.79 -29.83
N ALA A 531 11.83 -2.22 -28.80
CA ALA A 531 13.10 -1.62 -28.41
C ALA A 531 14.15 -1.64 -29.55
N GLN A 532 14.19 -2.73 -30.33
CA GLN A 532 15.03 -2.82 -31.53
C GLN A 532 14.59 -1.83 -32.60
N ALA A 533 13.29 -1.75 -32.88
CA ALA A 533 12.76 -0.83 -33.89
C ALA A 533 13.02 0.64 -33.51
N GLU A 534 13.00 0.96 -32.24
CA GLU A 534 13.30 2.29 -31.68
C GLU A 534 14.82 2.52 -31.44
N GLY A 535 15.66 1.51 -31.66
CA GLY A 535 17.12 1.64 -31.63
C GLY A 535 17.77 1.68 -30.24
N TRP A 536 17.06 1.28 -29.18
CA TRP A 536 17.60 1.26 -27.83
C TRP A 536 17.74 -0.14 -27.18
N ALA A 537 17.41 -1.21 -27.89
CA ALA A 537 17.58 -2.58 -27.41
C ALA A 537 19.06 -2.90 -27.14
N ALA A 538 19.38 -3.30 -25.92
CA ALA A 538 20.69 -3.86 -25.61
C ALA A 538 20.76 -5.34 -26.02
N PRO A 539 21.95 -5.88 -26.34
CA PRO A 539 22.14 -7.32 -26.57
C PRO A 539 21.73 -8.10 -25.32
N LEU A 540 21.15 -9.29 -25.51
CA LEU A 540 20.80 -10.15 -24.39
C LEU A 540 22.05 -10.66 -23.66
N GLY A 541 22.00 -10.69 -22.32
CA GLY A 541 23.06 -11.27 -21.50
C GLY A 541 23.19 -12.79 -21.72
N GLU A 542 24.40 -13.32 -21.52
CA GLU A 542 24.72 -14.75 -21.72
C GLU A 542 23.80 -15.68 -20.92
N GLU A 543 23.46 -15.31 -19.69
CA GLU A 543 22.58 -16.09 -18.82
C GLU A 543 21.17 -16.20 -19.41
N CYS A 544 20.60 -15.08 -19.87
CA CYS A 544 19.30 -15.06 -20.54
C CYS A 544 19.32 -15.89 -21.83
N ILE A 545 20.36 -15.73 -22.68
CA ILE A 545 20.55 -16.52 -23.91
C ILE A 545 20.64 -18.02 -23.58
N GLY A 546 21.40 -18.37 -22.53
CA GLY A 546 21.52 -19.74 -22.04
C GLY A 546 20.18 -20.32 -21.62
N TRP A 547 19.43 -19.58 -20.80
CA TRP A 547 18.10 -19.99 -20.33
C TRP A 547 17.09 -20.14 -21.48
N LEU A 548 17.03 -19.19 -22.39
CA LEU A 548 16.20 -19.26 -23.61
C LEU A 548 16.56 -20.47 -24.47
N GLY A 549 17.85 -20.81 -24.54
CA GLY A 549 18.35 -21.97 -25.25
C GLY A 549 17.90 -23.32 -24.70
N LEU A 550 17.34 -23.36 -23.48
CA LEU A 550 16.83 -24.58 -22.86
C LEU A 550 15.41 -24.98 -23.33
N PHE A 551 14.67 -24.06 -23.97
CA PHE A 551 13.34 -24.37 -24.52
C PHE A 551 13.46 -25.23 -25.78
N ARG A 552 12.71 -26.36 -25.80
CA ARG A 552 12.71 -27.32 -26.90
C ARG A 552 11.28 -27.57 -27.40
N GLY A 553 11.17 -28.02 -28.65
CA GLY A 553 9.89 -28.44 -29.24
C GLY A 553 9.13 -27.30 -29.93
N SER A 554 7.82 -27.48 -30.08
CA SER A 554 6.93 -26.61 -30.86
C SER A 554 5.94 -25.81 -30.02
N SER A 555 6.07 -25.83 -28.69
CA SER A 555 5.18 -25.05 -27.81
C SER A 555 5.31 -23.54 -28.08
N GLN A 556 4.29 -22.78 -27.72
CA GLN A 556 4.30 -21.33 -27.86
C GLN A 556 5.49 -20.70 -27.10
N ALA A 557 5.76 -21.18 -25.87
CA ALA A 557 6.93 -20.73 -25.10
C ALA A 557 8.24 -20.99 -25.86
N ALA A 558 8.40 -22.18 -26.47
CA ALA A 558 9.60 -22.51 -27.24
C ALA A 558 9.74 -21.68 -28.53
N LYS A 559 8.64 -21.27 -29.15
CA LYS A 559 8.65 -20.36 -30.29
C LYS A 559 9.14 -18.99 -29.89
N TYR A 560 8.53 -18.38 -28.86
CA TYR A 560 8.92 -17.05 -28.35
C TYR A 560 10.37 -17.05 -27.84
N ALA A 561 10.79 -18.09 -27.11
CA ALA A 561 12.16 -18.18 -26.62
C ALA A 561 13.21 -18.20 -27.77
N ARG A 562 12.92 -18.90 -28.89
CA ARG A 562 13.77 -18.89 -30.08
C ARG A 562 13.80 -17.53 -30.75
N THR A 563 12.62 -16.94 -30.98
CA THR A 563 12.51 -15.61 -31.60
C THR A 563 13.28 -14.58 -30.79
N LEU A 564 13.06 -14.51 -29.49
CA LEU A 564 13.76 -13.57 -28.60
C LEU A 564 15.27 -13.80 -28.61
N LYS A 565 15.73 -15.05 -28.60
CA LYS A 565 17.13 -15.40 -28.68
C LYS A 565 17.77 -14.96 -30.00
N GLU A 566 17.08 -15.21 -31.15
CA GLU A 566 17.55 -14.83 -32.50
C GLU A 566 17.63 -13.30 -32.65
N MET A 567 16.70 -12.58 -32.05
CA MET A 567 16.70 -11.11 -32.05
C MET A 567 17.80 -10.51 -31.17
N GLY A 568 18.19 -11.19 -30.09
CA GLY A 568 19.18 -10.70 -29.12
C GLY A 568 20.62 -11.11 -29.36
N GLN A 569 20.89 -11.92 -30.41
CA GLN A 569 22.23 -12.30 -30.90
C GLN A 569 22.69 -11.40 -32.04
#